data_7b0e28e44d030a3562d23be6197d5912
#
_entry.id   7b0e28e44d030a3562d23be6197d5912
#
_cell.length_a   1.000
_cell.length_b   1.000
_cell.length_c   1.000
_cell.angle_alpha   90.00
_cell.angle_beta   90.00
_cell.angle_gamma   90.00
#
_symmetry.space_group_name_H-M   'P 1'
#
loop_
_entity.id
_entity.type
_entity.pdbx_description
1 polymer ?
#
loop_
_entity_poly.entity_id
_entity_poly.type
_entity_poly.pdbx_seq_one_letter_code
_entity_poly.pdbx_strand_id
1 'polypeptide(L)'
;MREVRIPAFAKINLRLDILGKRGDRYHELRTIFQTISLHDELRLRTSRNPGISLTIHGNEALSREPASRNLVYRAVDALKRELKIRGGLEIELHKTIPAGGGLGGGSSNAAAALLGYLRLHRKRLAFERLIEIAVSLGADVPFFLFGGRALGVNKGDELYPLADIPKHSILVVAPRNIHVSTPEAFRWAQAPLLASVQSRQLTKSPDNSKLWKFCALCWSAQVGGLSNDFERPVFRRHPRLATLKRDLLRAGATEAMLAGSGSAVFGVFPSPALARRAAVGFPSDQTFVCETISRERYKRLVQTAL
;
A
#
# COMPACT_ATOMS: atom_id res chain seq x y z
N MET A 1 -19.50 0.55 -26.70
CA MET A 1 -18.92 0.05 -25.44
C MET A 1 -18.17 1.21 -24.80
N ARG A 2 -18.31 1.38 -23.47
CA ARG A 2 -17.48 2.36 -22.71
C ARG A 2 -16.29 1.65 -22.13
N GLU A 3 -15.16 2.34 -22.08
CA GLU A 3 -13.92 1.82 -21.51
C GLU A 3 -13.25 2.88 -20.63
N VAL A 4 -12.61 2.44 -19.56
CA VAL A 4 -11.79 3.25 -18.69
C VAL A 4 -10.51 2.49 -18.36
N ARG A 5 -9.37 3.18 -18.45
CA ARG A 5 -8.07 2.71 -17.94
C ARG A 5 -7.72 3.53 -16.72
N ILE A 6 -7.18 2.88 -15.70
CA ILE A 6 -6.83 3.53 -14.45
C ILE A 6 -5.60 2.88 -13.83
N PRO A 7 -4.56 3.66 -13.48
CA PRO A 7 -3.41 3.16 -12.77
C PRO A 7 -3.75 2.90 -11.30
N ALA A 8 -3.23 1.80 -10.75
CA ALA A 8 -3.33 1.44 -9.34
C ALA A 8 -1.94 1.49 -8.71
N PHE A 9 -1.60 2.62 -8.08
CA PHE A 9 -0.27 2.92 -7.56
C PHE A 9 0.04 2.15 -6.28
N ALA A 10 1.30 1.77 -6.09
CA ALA A 10 1.80 1.19 -4.84
C ALA A 10 1.97 2.25 -3.74
N LYS A 11 2.14 1.78 -2.52
CA LYS A 11 2.52 2.60 -1.36
C LYS A 11 3.76 2.04 -0.69
N ILE A 12 4.45 2.89 0.04
CA ILE A 12 5.39 2.53 1.09
C ILE A 12 4.93 3.14 2.40
N ASN A 13 5.44 2.62 3.52
CA ASN A 13 5.28 3.25 4.82
C ASN A 13 6.58 3.99 5.13
N LEU A 14 6.55 5.29 5.34
CA LEU A 14 7.71 6.04 5.81
C LEU A 14 7.94 5.81 7.30
N ARG A 15 6.86 5.48 8.02
CA ARG A 15 6.89 5.00 9.39
C ARG A 15 5.76 4.03 9.65
N LEU A 16 6.00 3.02 10.49
CA LEU A 16 5.00 2.09 10.96
C LEU A 16 5.32 1.68 12.39
N ASP A 17 4.51 2.15 13.32
CA ASP A 17 4.57 1.79 14.74
C ASP A 17 3.38 0.89 15.08
N ILE A 18 3.63 -0.23 15.78
CA ILE A 18 2.60 -1.13 16.31
C ILE A 18 2.41 -0.77 17.79
N LEU A 19 1.27 -0.16 18.12
CA LEU A 19 1.01 0.38 19.45
C LEU A 19 0.48 -0.66 20.43
N GLY A 20 -0.19 -1.70 19.93
CA GLY A 20 -0.71 -2.79 20.75
C GLY A 20 -1.74 -3.63 20.02
N LYS A 21 -2.16 -4.73 20.66
CA LYS A 21 -3.22 -5.61 20.17
C LYS A 21 -4.56 -5.14 20.73
N ARG A 22 -5.56 -5.02 19.88
CA ARG A 22 -6.93 -4.60 20.20
C ARG A 22 -7.78 -5.78 20.65
N GLY A 23 -8.90 -5.51 21.32
CA GLY A 23 -9.88 -6.53 21.71
C GLY A 23 -10.58 -7.21 20.53
N ASP A 24 -10.66 -6.54 19.37
CA ASP A 24 -11.24 -7.06 18.12
C ASP A 24 -10.26 -7.93 17.29
N ARG A 25 -9.15 -8.36 17.90
CA ARG A 25 -8.04 -9.15 17.31
C ARG A 25 -7.18 -8.42 16.29
N TYR A 26 -7.48 -7.16 15.96
CA TYR A 26 -6.61 -6.30 15.17
C TYR A 26 -5.52 -5.66 16.03
N HIS A 27 -4.64 -4.90 15.39
CA HIS A 27 -3.58 -4.14 16.07
C HIS A 27 -3.86 -2.65 15.89
N GLU A 28 -3.61 -1.89 16.96
CA GLU A 28 -3.56 -0.44 16.92
C GLU A 28 -2.25 -0.02 16.27
N LEU A 29 -2.34 0.75 15.22
CA LEU A 29 -1.22 1.20 14.41
C LEU A 29 -1.13 2.71 14.36
N ARG A 30 0.07 3.17 14.07
CA ARG A 30 0.34 4.53 13.65
C ARG A 30 1.33 4.46 12.50
N THR A 31 0.94 4.95 11.33
CA THR A 31 1.76 4.82 10.13
C THR A 31 1.71 6.09 9.28
N ILE A 32 2.79 6.35 8.53
CA ILE A 32 2.80 7.37 7.49
C ILE A 32 2.92 6.67 6.15
N PHE A 33 1.84 6.72 5.40
CA PHE A 33 1.78 6.22 4.03
C PHE A 33 2.35 7.23 3.05
N GLN A 34 2.99 6.72 2.00
CA GLN A 34 3.43 7.48 0.83
C GLN A 34 3.17 6.70 -0.45
N THR A 35 2.46 7.31 -1.39
CA THR A 35 2.28 6.76 -2.74
C THR A 35 3.58 6.84 -3.53
N ILE A 36 3.89 5.78 -4.30
CA ILE A 36 5.03 5.72 -5.23
C ILE A 36 4.57 5.41 -6.65
N SER A 37 5.39 5.70 -7.66
CA SER A 37 5.02 5.60 -9.07
C SER A 37 4.95 4.18 -9.63
N LEU A 38 5.41 3.16 -8.88
CA LEU A 38 5.17 1.76 -9.22
C LEU A 38 3.66 1.50 -9.21
N HIS A 39 3.09 0.93 -10.28
CA HIS A 39 1.65 0.74 -10.39
C HIS A 39 1.27 -0.48 -11.23
N ASP A 40 0.10 -1.01 -10.96
CA ASP A 40 -0.64 -1.91 -11.82
C ASP A 40 -1.56 -1.10 -12.74
N GLU A 41 -2.07 -1.68 -13.79
CA GLU A 41 -3.07 -1.06 -14.67
C GLU A 41 -4.36 -1.86 -14.65
N LEU A 42 -5.50 -1.17 -14.45
CA LEU A 42 -6.83 -1.72 -14.63
C LEU A 42 -7.47 -1.14 -15.87
N ARG A 43 -8.08 -2.03 -16.66
CA ARG A 43 -8.95 -1.70 -17.77
C ARG A 43 -10.35 -2.24 -17.48
N LEU A 44 -11.34 -1.37 -17.47
CA LEU A 44 -12.74 -1.71 -17.25
C LEU A 44 -13.53 -1.38 -18.51
N ARG A 45 -14.32 -2.33 -18.98
CA ARG A 45 -15.15 -2.18 -20.19
C ARG A 45 -16.55 -2.73 -19.96
N THR A 46 -17.59 -1.98 -20.39
CA THR A 46 -18.96 -2.48 -20.37
C THR A 46 -19.08 -3.67 -21.31
N SER A 47 -19.78 -4.73 -20.89
CA SER A 47 -20.00 -5.94 -21.66
C SER A 47 -21.48 -6.19 -21.91
N ARG A 48 -21.80 -6.84 -23.05
CA ARG A 48 -23.14 -7.35 -23.34
C ARG A 48 -23.42 -8.65 -22.57
N ASN A 49 -22.37 -9.42 -22.27
CA ASN A 49 -22.49 -10.64 -21.48
C ASN A 49 -22.77 -10.26 -20.02
N PRO A 50 -23.78 -10.86 -19.38
CA PRO A 50 -24.11 -10.55 -17.99
C PRO A 50 -22.97 -10.97 -17.04
N GLY A 51 -22.90 -10.31 -15.87
CA GLY A 51 -21.92 -10.64 -14.84
C GLY A 51 -20.65 -9.78 -14.89
N ILE A 52 -19.66 -10.20 -14.13
CA ILE A 52 -18.33 -9.57 -14.03
C ILE A 52 -17.32 -10.63 -14.43
N SER A 53 -16.53 -10.36 -15.47
CA SER A 53 -15.36 -11.15 -15.81
C SER A 53 -14.09 -10.42 -15.39
N LEU A 54 -13.11 -11.14 -14.84
CA LEU A 54 -11.81 -10.61 -14.43
C LEU A 54 -10.71 -11.48 -15.03
N THR A 55 -9.87 -10.86 -15.84
CA THR A 55 -8.65 -11.46 -16.39
C THR A 55 -7.44 -10.80 -15.75
N ILE A 56 -6.48 -11.60 -15.26
CA ILE A 56 -5.27 -11.12 -14.60
C ILE A 56 -4.05 -11.51 -15.41
N HIS A 57 -3.22 -10.53 -15.75
CA HIS A 57 -1.95 -10.69 -16.44
C HIS A 57 -0.78 -10.39 -15.50
N GLY A 58 0.37 -11.04 -15.71
CA GLY A 58 1.60 -10.78 -14.96
C GLY A 58 1.68 -11.45 -13.57
N ASN A 59 0.67 -12.27 -13.19
CA ASN A 59 0.72 -13.08 -11.97
C ASN A 59 -0.14 -14.34 -12.11
N GLU A 60 0.51 -15.48 -12.41
CA GLU A 60 -0.19 -16.75 -12.61
C GLU A 60 -0.92 -17.27 -11.38
N ALA A 61 -0.35 -17.08 -10.18
CA ALA A 61 -0.98 -17.55 -8.95
C ALA A 61 -2.34 -16.88 -8.74
N LEU A 62 -2.38 -15.55 -8.89
CA LEU A 62 -3.64 -14.79 -8.78
C LEU A 62 -4.62 -15.10 -9.91
N SER A 63 -4.14 -15.42 -11.11
CA SER A 63 -5.01 -15.73 -12.26
C SER A 63 -5.75 -17.08 -12.12
N ARG A 64 -5.20 -17.98 -11.30
CA ARG A 64 -5.80 -19.30 -11.02
C ARG A 64 -6.81 -19.26 -9.86
N GLU A 65 -6.82 -18.18 -9.08
CA GLU A 65 -7.78 -18.04 -7.98
C GLU A 65 -9.19 -17.71 -8.50
N PRO A 66 -10.26 -18.15 -7.82
CA PRO A 66 -11.62 -17.72 -8.14
C PRO A 66 -11.72 -16.19 -8.13
N ALA A 67 -12.26 -15.62 -9.22
CA ALA A 67 -12.38 -14.16 -9.36
C ALA A 67 -13.10 -13.49 -8.17
N SER A 68 -14.07 -14.16 -7.56
CA SER A 68 -14.82 -13.67 -6.39
C SER A 68 -13.97 -13.47 -5.13
N ARG A 69 -12.78 -14.07 -5.05
CA ARG A 69 -11.82 -13.82 -3.95
C ARG A 69 -11.00 -12.56 -4.19
N ASN A 70 -10.88 -12.11 -5.44
CA ASN A 70 -10.09 -10.94 -5.78
C ASN A 70 -10.78 -9.66 -5.32
N LEU A 71 -10.01 -8.74 -4.71
CA LEU A 71 -10.53 -7.46 -4.22
C LEU A 71 -11.10 -6.57 -5.32
N VAL A 72 -10.57 -6.65 -6.56
CA VAL A 72 -11.09 -5.93 -7.73
C VAL A 72 -12.53 -6.37 -8.03
N TYR A 73 -12.76 -7.67 -8.09
CA TYR A 73 -14.10 -8.22 -8.30
C TYR A 73 -15.05 -7.78 -7.18
N ARG A 74 -14.64 -7.95 -5.93
CA ARG A 74 -15.44 -7.58 -4.77
C ARG A 74 -15.78 -6.09 -4.73
N ALA A 75 -14.83 -5.23 -5.10
CA ALA A 75 -15.03 -3.79 -5.17
C ALA A 75 -16.11 -3.41 -6.19
N VAL A 76 -16.02 -3.98 -7.40
CA VAL A 76 -17.01 -3.73 -8.45
C VAL A 76 -18.37 -4.32 -8.10
N ASP A 77 -18.42 -5.54 -7.55
CA ASP A 77 -19.67 -6.19 -7.15
C ASP A 77 -20.41 -5.38 -6.08
N ALA A 78 -19.67 -4.84 -5.09
CA ALA A 78 -20.23 -3.96 -4.07
C ALA A 78 -20.86 -2.70 -4.69
N LEU A 79 -20.15 -2.00 -5.59
CA LEU A 79 -20.69 -0.82 -6.27
C LEU A 79 -21.83 -1.15 -7.23
N LYS A 80 -21.77 -2.29 -7.91
CA LYS A 80 -22.83 -2.74 -8.82
C LYS A 80 -24.15 -2.94 -8.07
N ARG A 81 -24.09 -3.53 -6.88
CA ARG A 81 -25.25 -3.69 -5.99
C ARG A 81 -25.73 -2.36 -5.45
N GLU A 82 -24.83 -1.53 -4.93
CA GLU A 82 -25.12 -0.22 -4.35
C GLU A 82 -25.84 0.70 -5.34
N LEU A 83 -25.33 0.77 -6.57
CA LEU A 83 -25.85 1.63 -7.62
C LEU A 83 -26.96 0.99 -8.45
N LYS A 84 -27.32 -0.26 -8.15
CA LYS A 84 -28.34 -1.06 -8.88
C LYS A 84 -28.09 -1.08 -10.39
N ILE A 85 -26.80 -1.10 -10.80
CA ILE A 85 -26.43 -1.11 -12.21
C ILE A 85 -26.59 -2.53 -12.77
N ARG A 86 -27.41 -2.65 -13.82
CA ARG A 86 -27.55 -3.88 -14.60
C ARG A 86 -26.59 -3.86 -15.77
N GLY A 87 -26.24 -5.04 -16.28
CA GLY A 87 -25.28 -5.20 -17.39
C GLY A 87 -23.99 -5.86 -16.97
N GLY A 88 -23.20 -6.24 -17.96
CA GLY A 88 -21.94 -6.94 -17.77
C GLY A 88 -20.75 -5.99 -17.69
N LEU A 89 -19.66 -6.48 -17.12
CA LEU A 89 -18.38 -5.81 -17.03
C LEU A 89 -17.25 -6.78 -17.32
N GLU A 90 -16.33 -6.35 -18.15
CA GLU A 90 -15.05 -7.02 -18.37
C GLU A 90 -13.96 -6.19 -17.72
N ILE A 91 -13.09 -6.84 -16.95
CA ILE A 91 -11.97 -6.24 -16.24
C ILE A 91 -10.69 -6.96 -16.63
N GLU A 92 -9.70 -6.21 -17.10
CA GLU A 92 -8.34 -6.69 -17.27
C GLU A 92 -7.45 -6.03 -16.24
N LEU A 93 -6.70 -6.83 -15.46
CA LEU A 93 -5.75 -6.36 -14.45
C LEU A 93 -4.34 -6.78 -14.86
N HIS A 94 -3.49 -5.80 -15.18
CA HIS A 94 -2.08 -6.00 -15.48
C HIS A 94 -1.23 -5.76 -14.23
N LYS A 95 -0.65 -6.83 -13.67
CA LYS A 95 0.14 -6.81 -12.43
C LYS A 95 1.60 -6.50 -12.70
N THR A 96 2.07 -5.44 -12.05
CA THR A 96 3.48 -5.05 -11.97
C THR A 96 3.94 -5.02 -10.52
N ILE A 97 3.06 -4.59 -9.59
CA ILE A 97 3.36 -4.55 -8.15
C ILE A 97 3.52 -5.99 -7.64
N PRO A 98 4.65 -6.33 -7.00
CA PRO A 98 4.85 -7.66 -6.40
C PRO A 98 3.74 -8.02 -5.40
N ALA A 99 3.11 -9.17 -5.59
CA ALA A 99 2.12 -9.67 -4.65
C ALA A 99 2.79 -10.08 -3.33
N GLY A 100 2.17 -9.74 -2.20
CA GLY A 100 2.70 -10.07 -0.87
C GLY A 100 3.95 -9.27 -0.48
N GLY A 101 4.29 -8.20 -1.21
CA GLY A 101 5.47 -7.36 -0.94
C GLY A 101 5.27 -6.25 0.10
N GLY A 102 4.11 -6.14 0.74
CA GLY A 102 3.83 -5.03 1.68
C GLY A 102 3.54 -3.67 1.00
N LEU A 103 3.41 -3.66 -0.32
CA LEU A 103 3.28 -2.46 -1.17
C LEU A 103 1.82 -2.04 -1.41
N GLY A 104 0.85 -2.73 -0.84
CA GLY A 104 -0.57 -2.39 -0.92
C GLY A 104 -1.23 -2.66 -2.29
N GLY A 105 -0.60 -3.47 -3.19
CA GLY A 105 -1.07 -3.64 -4.57
C GLY A 105 -2.52 -4.11 -4.69
N GLY A 106 -2.95 -5.11 -3.89
CA GLY A 106 -4.33 -5.58 -3.91
C GLY A 106 -5.35 -4.53 -3.48
N SER A 107 -5.04 -3.76 -2.43
CA SER A 107 -5.87 -2.65 -1.94
C SER A 107 -5.93 -1.50 -2.93
N SER A 108 -4.80 -1.20 -3.58
CA SER A 108 -4.73 -0.21 -4.65
C SER A 108 -5.59 -0.62 -5.86
N ASN A 109 -5.52 -1.89 -6.26
CA ASN A 109 -6.36 -2.41 -7.34
C ASN A 109 -7.85 -2.30 -7.00
N ALA A 110 -8.24 -2.58 -5.76
CA ALA A 110 -9.62 -2.41 -5.31
C ALA A 110 -10.10 -0.95 -5.37
N ALA A 111 -9.29 -0.01 -4.86
CA ALA A 111 -9.60 1.41 -4.92
C ALA A 111 -9.71 1.90 -6.38
N ALA A 112 -8.77 1.51 -7.24
CA ALA A 112 -8.81 1.81 -8.67
C ALA A 112 -10.07 1.23 -9.32
N ALA A 113 -10.48 0.02 -8.96
CA ALA A 113 -11.71 -0.59 -9.44
C ALA A 113 -12.97 0.20 -9.00
N LEU A 114 -13.02 0.68 -7.74
CA LEU A 114 -14.11 1.55 -7.26
C LEU A 114 -14.18 2.84 -8.09
N LEU A 115 -13.07 3.55 -8.22
CA LEU A 115 -13.00 4.81 -8.96
C LEU A 115 -13.28 4.61 -10.45
N GLY A 116 -12.68 3.59 -11.06
CA GLY A 116 -12.86 3.24 -12.47
C GLY A 116 -14.30 2.85 -12.80
N TYR A 117 -14.99 2.11 -11.92
CA TYR A 117 -16.37 1.71 -12.11
C TYR A 117 -17.34 2.90 -12.04
N LEU A 118 -17.18 3.78 -11.04
CA LEU A 118 -17.97 5.02 -10.92
C LEU A 118 -17.85 5.86 -12.20
N ARG A 119 -16.66 5.96 -12.70
CA ARG A 119 -16.29 6.70 -13.89
C ARG A 119 -16.84 6.09 -15.17
N LEU A 120 -16.71 4.78 -15.37
CA LEU A 120 -17.21 4.05 -16.52
C LEU A 120 -18.72 4.27 -16.68
N HIS A 121 -19.44 4.31 -15.56
CA HIS A 121 -20.88 4.51 -15.52
C HIS A 121 -21.30 5.97 -15.36
N ARG A 122 -20.36 6.94 -15.26
CA ARG A 122 -20.63 8.37 -14.99
C ARG A 122 -21.54 8.57 -13.77
N LYS A 123 -21.26 7.78 -12.70
CA LYS A 123 -21.99 7.83 -11.44
C LYS A 123 -21.15 8.51 -10.38
N ARG A 124 -21.84 9.16 -9.44
CA ARG A 124 -21.24 9.67 -8.21
C ARG A 124 -21.85 8.92 -7.03
N LEU A 125 -21.07 8.77 -5.99
CA LEU A 125 -21.50 8.21 -4.71
C LEU A 125 -21.13 9.21 -3.62
N ALA A 126 -21.94 9.31 -2.56
CA ALA A 126 -21.56 10.08 -1.40
C ALA A 126 -20.20 9.59 -0.88
N PHE A 127 -19.34 10.53 -0.50
CA PHE A 127 -17.95 10.22 -0.18
C PHE A 127 -17.85 9.28 1.03
N GLU A 128 -18.67 9.51 2.03
CA GLU A 128 -18.80 8.68 3.22
C GLU A 128 -19.11 7.22 2.85
N ARG A 129 -20.06 7.05 1.92
CA ARG A 129 -20.45 5.72 1.46
C ARG A 129 -19.36 5.02 0.67
N LEU A 130 -18.59 5.77 -0.12
CA LEU A 130 -17.43 5.23 -0.82
C LEU A 130 -16.34 4.75 0.15
N ILE A 131 -16.08 5.52 1.22
CA ILE A 131 -15.15 5.12 2.28
C ILE A 131 -15.64 3.86 3.00
N GLU A 132 -16.91 3.76 3.39
CA GLU A 132 -17.47 2.57 4.03
C GLU A 132 -17.25 1.31 3.18
N ILE A 133 -17.53 1.39 1.86
CA ILE A 133 -17.25 0.30 0.94
C ILE A 133 -15.74 -0.01 0.90
N ALA A 134 -14.89 0.99 0.82
CA ALA A 134 -13.45 0.81 0.78
C ALA A 134 -12.90 0.12 2.05
N VAL A 135 -13.34 0.57 3.25
CA VAL A 135 -12.97 -0.04 4.55
C VAL A 135 -13.41 -1.51 4.62
N SER A 136 -14.61 -1.83 4.10
CA SER A 136 -15.12 -3.21 4.09
C SER A 136 -14.29 -4.17 3.22
N LEU A 137 -13.55 -3.63 2.25
CA LEU A 137 -12.67 -4.40 1.37
C LEU A 137 -11.28 -4.65 2.00
N GLY A 138 -10.80 -3.70 2.81
CA GLY A 138 -9.51 -3.82 3.49
C GLY A 138 -9.00 -2.49 4.05
N ALA A 139 -8.20 -2.56 5.13
CA ALA A 139 -7.74 -1.36 5.86
C ALA A 139 -6.92 -0.37 5.02
N ASP A 140 -6.13 -0.86 4.05
CA ASP A 140 -5.32 0.01 3.18
C ASP A 140 -6.13 0.59 1.99
N VAL A 141 -7.34 0.08 1.69
CA VAL A 141 -8.12 0.51 0.51
C VAL A 141 -8.48 1.99 0.56
N PRO A 142 -8.93 2.55 1.69
CA PRO A 142 -9.25 3.98 1.79
C PRO A 142 -8.09 4.91 1.42
N PHE A 143 -6.84 4.54 1.76
CA PHE A 143 -5.67 5.35 1.41
C PHE A 143 -5.56 5.58 -0.10
N PHE A 144 -5.86 4.56 -0.90
CA PHE A 144 -5.79 4.64 -2.36
C PHE A 144 -6.96 5.35 -3.03
N LEU A 145 -7.95 5.81 -2.28
CA LEU A 145 -8.93 6.79 -2.79
C LEU A 145 -8.35 8.21 -2.87
N PHE A 146 -7.33 8.49 -2.04
CA PHE A 146 -6.73 9.83 -1.89
C PHE A 146 -5.33 9.93 -2.44
N GLY A 147 -4.50 8.92 -2.21
CA GLY A 147 -3.08 8.92 -2.54
C GLY A 147 -2.26 10.00 -1.84
N GLY A 148 -1.04 10.23 -2.32
CA GLY A 148 -0.12 11.20 -1.73
C GLY A 148 0.50 10.71 -0.43
N ARG A 149 0.59 11.59 0.57
CA ARG A 149 1.11 11.30 1.90
C ARG A 149 -0.01 11.43 2.93
N ALA A 150 -0.13 10.44 3.82
CA ALA A 150 -1.16 10.43 4.86
C ALA A 150 -0.68 9.77 6.15
N LEU A 151 -1.15 10.29 7.28
CA LEU A 151 -1.12 9.61 8.56
C LEU A 151 -2.28 8.60 8.59
N GLY A 152 -1.99 7.35 8.92
CA GLY A 152 -2.97 6.32 9.23
C GLY A 152 -2.88 5.94 10.70
N VAL A 153 -4.01 5.92 11.38
CA VAL A 153 -4.15 5.46 12.78
C VAL A 153 -5.20 4.35 12.86
N ASN A 154 -5.49 3.86 14.05
CA ASN A 154 -6.39 2.74 14.27
C ASN A 154 -5.80 1.46 13.62
N LYS A 155 -6.47 0.83 12.68
CA LYS A 155 -5.96 -0.29 11.86
C LYS A 155 -5.19 0.18 10.61
N GLY A 156 -4.91 1.48 10.50
CA GLY A 156 -4.40 2.16 9.31
C GLY A 156 -5.50 2.65 8.37
N ASP A 157 -6.76 2.51 8.75
CA ASP A 157 -7.96 2.85 7.99
C ASP A 157 -8.52 4.24 8.31
N GLU A 158 -8.15 4.83 9.43
CA GLU A 158 -8.45 6.22 9.77
C GLU A 158 -7.32 7.11 9.29
N LEU A 159 -7.62 7.99 8.32
CA LEU A 159 -6.63 8.66 7.51
C LEU A 159 -6.70 10.19 7.62
N TYR A 160 -5.54 10.78 7.89
CA TYR A 160 -5.37 12.23 7.94
C TYR A 160 -4.35 12.68 6.88
N PRO A 161 -4.72 13.63 6.01
CA PRO A 161 -3.80 14.12 4.98
C PRO A 161 -2.60 14.82 5.61
N LEU A 162 -1.41 14.51 5.13
CA LEU A 162 -0.19 15.23 5.45
C LEU A 162 0.26 16.08 4.26
N ALA A 163 1.09 17.09 4.54
CA ALA A 163 1.76 17.85 3.50
C ALA A 163 2.61 16.93 2.62
N ASP A 164 2.58 17.16 1.32
CA ASP A 164 3.41 16.42 0.38
C ASP A 164 4.89 16.71 0.63
N ILE A 165 5.72 15.72 0.35
CA ILE A 165 7.18 15.84 0.37
C ILE A 165 7.71 16.10 -1.03
N PRO A 166 8.91 16.67 -1.18
CA PRO A 166 9.59 16.74 -2.46
C PRO A 166 9.70 15.36 -3.11
N LYS A 167 9.84 15.36 -4.42
CA LYS A 167 10.05 14.14 -5.17
C LYS A 167 11.34 13.42 -4.76
N HIS A 168 11.23 12.16 -4.34
CA HIS A 168 12.34 11.29 -3.98
C HIS A 168 12.40 10.10 -4.92
N SER A 169 13.61 9.67 -5.24
CA SER A 169 13.85 8.45 -6.01
C SER A 169 13.84 7.24 -5.09
N ILE A 170 13.09 6.22 -5.46
CA ILE A 170 12.89 5.00 -4.67
C ILE A 170 13.34 3.80 -5.50
N LEU A 171 14.15 2.93 -4.92
CA LEU A 171 14.39 1.58 -5.44
C LEU A 171 13.67 0.59 -4.55
N VAL A 172 12.71 -0.14 -5.10
CA VAL A 172 12.06 -1.28 -4.45
C VAL A 172 12.75 -2.55 -4.90
N VAL A 173 13.13 -3.39 -3.93
CA VAL A 173 13.69 -4.73 -4.16
C VAL A 173 12.74 -5.76 -3.55
N ALA A 174 12.17 -6.62 -4.38
CA ALA A 174 11.22 -7.65 -3.99
C ALA A 174 11.82 -9.04 -4.24
N PRO A 175 12.18 -9.79 -3.18
CA PRO A 175 12.72 -11.13 -3.33
C PRO A 175 11.68 -12.08 -3.91
N ARG A 176 12.08 -12.92 -4.88
CA ARG A 176 11.18 -13.85 -5.58
C ARG A 176 10.68 -14.99 -4.69
N ASN A 177 11.51 -15.41 -3.74
CA ASN A 177 11.32 -16.65 -2.96
C ASN A 177 10.98 -16.41 -1.49
N ILE A 178 10.67 -15.17 -1.11
CA ILE A 178 10.28 -14.84 0.26
C ILE A 178 8.90 -14.21 0.25
N HIS A 179 7.97 -14.87 0.89
CA HIS A 179 6.61 -14.37 1.08
C HIS A 179 6.34 -14.21 2.57
N VAL A 180 5.84 -13.06 2.96
CA VAL A 180 5.43 -12.76 4.33
C VAL A 180 3.98 -12.38 4.30
N SER A 181 3.13 -13.18 4.93
CA SER A 181 1.73 -12.78 5.07
C SER A 181 1.59 -11.76 6.21
N THR A 182 0.75 -10.76 6.02
CA THR A 182 0.49 -9.73 7.03
C THR A 182 0.04 -10.32 8.37
N PRO A 183 -0.87 -11.33 8.43
CA PRO A 183 -1.23 -11.98 9.69
C PRO A 183 -0.05 -12.65 10.41
N GLU A 184 0.90 -13.24 9.66
CA GLU A 184 2.10 -13.83 10.25
C GLU A 184 3.04 -12.77 10.82
N ALA A 185 3.29 -11.69 10.09
CA ALA A 185 4.11 -10.57 10.57
C ALA A 185 3.57 -10.01 11.90
N PHE A 186 2.25 -9.83 12.02
CA PHE A 186 1.62 -9.40 13.27
C PHE A 186 1.77 -10.42 14.40
N ARG A 187 1.64 -11.71 14.12
CA ARG A 187 1.89 -12.75 15.14
C ARG A 187 3.34 -12.73 15.65
N TRP A 188 4.28 -12.46 14.75
CA TRP A 188 5.71 -12.37 15.10
C TRP A 188 6.05 -11.09 15.86
N ALA A 189 5.33 -10.02 15.65
CA ALA A 189 5.53 -8.76 16.35
C ALA A 189 5.20 -8.84 17.85
N GLN A 190 4.35 -9.81 18.27
CA GLN A 190 4.02 -10.08 19.68
C GLN A 190 3.62 -8.83 20.47
N ALA A 191 2.83 -7.93 19.85
CA ALA A 191 2.43 -6.71 20.50
C ALA A 191 1.60 -6.98 21.76
N PRO A 192 1.82 -6.25 22.87
CA PRO A 192 1.05 -6.39 24.10
C PRO A 192 -0.41 -6.00 23.88
N LEU A 193 -1.31 -6.48 24.74
CA LEU A 193 -2.71 -6.04 24.75
C LEU A 193 -2.78 -4.54 25.08
N LEU A 194 -3.56 -3.78 24.30
CA LEU A 194 -3.69 -2.33 24.47
C LEU A 194 -4.23 -1.96 25.86
N ALA A 195 -5.15 -2.74 26.41
CA ALA A 195 -5.71 -2.56 27.76
C ALA A 195 -4.66 -2.65 28.86
N SER A 196 -3.57 -3.43 28.68
CA SER A 196 -2.47 -3.52 29.65
C SER A 196 -1.51 -2.32 29.60
N VAL A 197 -1.58 -1.53 28.53
CA VAL A 197 -0.72 -0.35 28.31
C VAL A 197 -1.34 0.91 28.92
N GLN A 198 -2.66 0.98 29.01
CA GLN A 198 -3.39 2.22 29.39
C GLN A 198 -3.21 2.68 30.84
N SER A 199 -2.82 1.82 31.78
CA SER A 199 -2.74 2.23 33.19
C SER A 199 -1.37 2.68 33.69
N ARG A 200 -0.29 2.42 32.95
CA ARG A 200 1.07 2.72 33.43
C ARG A 200 1.97 3.55 32.53
N GLN A 201 1.63 3.76 31.27
CA GLN A 201 2.59 4.29 30.30
C GLN A 201 2.26 5.65 29.68
N LEU A 202 1.06 6.21 29.84
CA LEU A 202 0.74 7.54 29.35
C LEU A 202 1.46 8.67 30.11
N THR A 203 1.87 8.39 31.36
CA THR A 203 2.54 9.39 32.22
C THR A 203 4.00 9.07 32.57
N LYS A 204 4.48 7.85 32.26
CA LYS A 204 5.86 7.41 32.59
C LYS A 204 6.49 6.58 31.48
N SER A 205 6.43 7.00 30.23
CA SER A 205 7.25 6.36 29.21
C SER A 205 8.65 6.98 29.24
N PRO A 206 9.70 6.19 29.56
CA PRO A 206 11.07 6.71 29.52
C PRO A 206 11.54 7.05 28.10
N ASP A 207 10.77 6.68 27.06
CA ASP A 207 11.15 6.92 25.68
C ASP A 207 10.05 7.64 24.87
N ASN A 208 9.81 8.91 25.25
CA ASN A 208 9.06 9.84 24.40
C ASN A 208 9.77 10.11 23.05
N SER A 209 10.98 9.61 22.85
CA SER A 209 11.77 9.84 21.63
C SER A 209 11.09 9.26 20.39
N LYS A 210 10.40 8.12 20.50
CA LYS A 210 9.63 7.54 19.39
C LYS A 210 8.46 8.45 18.99
N LEU A 211 7.72 8.99 19.96
CA LEU A 211 6.60 9.90 19.73
C LEU A 211 7.07 11.20 19.08
N TRP A 212 8.12 11.84 19.66
CA TRP A 212 8.67 13.08 19.11
C TRP A 212 9.22 12.92 17.71
N LYS A 213 9.93 11.81 17.43
CA LYS A 213 10.39 11.48 16.07
C LYS A 213 9.22 11.27 15.10
N PHE A 214 8.13 10.66 15.55
CA PHE A 214 6.93 10.51 14.74
C PHE A 214 6.30 11.87 14.44
N CYS A 215 6.09 12.71 15.45
CA CYS A 215 5.56 14.06 15.28
C CYS A 215 6.42 14.88 14.33
N ALA A 216 7.75 14.88 14.53
CA ALA A 216 8.68 15.57 13.65
C ALA A 216 8.54 15.11 12.19
N LEU A 217 8.41 13.82 11.95
CA LEU A 217 8.23 13.29 10.59
C LEU A 217 6.89 13.73 9.97
N CYS A 218 5.81 13.87 10.75
CA CYS A 218 4.52 14.38 10.25
C CYS A 218 4.64 15.81 9.71
N TRP A 219 5.45 16.65 10.37
CA TRP A 219 5.67 18.06 9.99
C TRP A 219 6.82 18.26 9.00
N SER A 220 7.73 17.29 8.89
CA SER A 220 8.90 17.38 8.01
C SER A 220 8.50 17.25 6.54
N ALA A 221 9.05 18.10 5.70
CA ALA A 221 9.02 17.94 4.25
C ALA A 221 10.13 17.01 3.71
N GLN A 222 10.93 16.41 4.58
CA GLN A 222 12.03 15.50 4.21
C GLN A 222 11.69 14.06 4.55
N VAL A 223 12.24 13.13 3.79
CA VAL A 223 12.25 11.70 4.14
C VAL A 223 13.49 11.42 4.97
N GLY A 224 13.29 11.13 6.25
CA GLY A 224 14.38 10.78 7.17
C GLY A 224 13.83 10.16 8.45
N GLY A 225 14.65 9.39 9.14
CA GLY A 225 14.24 8.72 10.38
C GLY A 225 13.17 7.66 10.17
N LEU A 226 13.26 6.91 9.06
CA LEU A 226 12.35 5.82 8.73
C LEU A 226 12.38 4.75 9.82
N SER A 227 11.22 4.19 10.16
CA SER A 227 11.10 3.13 11.18
C SER A 227 9.91 2.24 10.88
N ASN A 228 10.11 0.92 11.04
CA ASN A 228 9.06 -0.06 10.86
C ASN A 228 9.19 -1.16 11.92
N ASP A 229 8.22 -1.26 12.82
CA ASP A 229 8.24 -2.23 13.91
C ASP A 229 8.18 -3.69 13.42
N PHE A 230 7.80 -3.96 12.18
CA PHE A 230 7.90 -5.29 11.58
C PHE A 230 9.34 -5.68 11.24
N GLU A 231 10.30 -4.76 11.09
CA GLU A 231 11.67 -5.12 10.69
C GLU A 231 12.29 -6.15 11.62
N ARG A 232 12.27 -5.89 12.93
CA ARG A 232 12.89 -6.80 13.91
C ARG A 232 12.34 -8.23 13.85
N PRO A 233 11.02 -8.48 13.95
CA PRO A 233 10.46 -9.83 13.91
C PRO A 233 10.57 -10.50 12.54
N VAL A 234 10.42 -9.74 11.44
CA VAL A 234 10.50 -10.26 10.07
C VAL A 234 11.95 -10.59 9.70
N PHE A 235 12.90 -9.71 10.01
CA PHE A 235 14.33 -9.95 9.71
C PHE A 235 14.90 -11.12 10.51
N ARG A 236 14.39 -11.37 11.73
CA ARG A 236 14.78 -12.57 12.51
C ARG A 236 14.37 -13.86 11.80
N ARG A 237 13.21 -13.88 11.15
CA ARG A 237 12.68 -15.03 10.40
C ARG A 237 13.25 -15.15 8.99
N HIS A 238 13.53 -14.01 8.37
CA HIS A 238 14.03 -13.89 7.01
C HIS A 238 15.28 -13.00 6.97
N PRO A 239 16.47 -13.51 7.41
CA PRO A 239 17.71 -12.71 7.48
C PRO A 239 18.13 -12.09 6.15
N ARG A 240 17.74 -12.70 5.03
CA ARG A 240 17.96 -12.15 3.67
C ARG A 240 17.40 -10.74 3.52
N LEU A 241 16.25 -10.44 4.12
CA LEU A 241 15.64 -9.10 4.04
C LEU A 241 16.46 -8.05 4.78
N ALA A 242 17.08 -8.40 5.91
CA ALA A 242 18.04 -7.52 6.59
C ALA A 242 19.31 -7.30 5.75
N THR A 243 19.74 -8.31 5.00
CA THR A 243 20.87 -8.19 4.06
C THR A 243 20.49 -7.24 2.92
N LEU A 244 19.33 -7.39 2.29
CA LEU A 244 18.85 -6.47 1.25
C LEU A 244 18.80 -5.00 1.72
N LYS A 245 18.34 -4.75 2.95
CA LYS A 245 18.37 -3.41 3.55
C LYS A 245 19.80 -2.85 3.63
N ARG A 246 20.75 -3.65 4.14
CA ARG A 246 22.17 -3.24 4.24
C ARG A 246 22.79 -2.99 2.87
N ASP A 247 22.48 -3.83 1.89
CA ASP A 247 23.02 -3.72 0.54
C ASP A 247 22.48 -2.49 -0.18
N LEU A 248 21.21 -2.13 0.02
CA LEU A 248 20.65 -0.86 -0.45
C LEU A 248 21.40 0.36 0.12
N LEU A 249 21.68 0.36 1.43
CA LEU A 249 22.47 1.42 2.06
C LEU A 249 23.90 1.50 1.51
N ARG A 250 24.57 0.34 1.33
CA ARG A 250 25.90 0.28 0.72
C ARG A 250 25.92 0.75 -0.74
N ALA A 251 24.80 0.53 -1.46
CA ALA A 251 24.63 0.98 -2.84
C ALA A 251 24.31 2.49 -2.96
N GLY A 252 24.29 3.23 -1.84
CA GLY A 252 24.12 4.67 -1.80
C GLY A 252 22.70 5.15 -1.51
N ALA A 253 21.82 4.30 -0.99
CA ALA A 253 20.57 4.75 -0.43
C ALA A 253 20.83 5.58 0.84
N THR A 254 20.16 6.73 0.97
CA THR A 254 20.21 7.56 2.19
C THR A 254 19.42 6.93 3.33
N GLU A 255 18.37 6.21 2.99
CA GLU A 255 17.52 5.46 3.91
C GLU A 255 17.10 4.15 3.25
N ALA A 256 16.88 3.09 4.03
CA ALA A 256 16.32 1.85 3.53
C ALA A 256 15.42 1.21 4.59
N MET A 257 14.32 0.58 4.18
CA MET A 257 13.35 0.00 5.09
C MET A 257 12.52 -1.13 4.45
N LEU A 258 11.99 -2.00 5.29
CA LEU A 258 10.97 -2.99 4.92
C LEU A 258 9.67 -2.29 4.53
N ALA A 259 9.05 -2.66 3.42
CA ALA A 259 7.76 -2.14 3.00
C ALA A 259 6.61 -2.84 3.75
N GLY A 260 5.88 -2.09 4.59
CA GLY A 260 4.78 -2.66 5.39
C GLY A 260 5.21 -3.89 6.18
N SER A 261 4.48 -4.98 6.08
CA SER A 261 4.83 -6.29 6.68
C SER A 261 5.88 -7.09 5.88
N GLY A 262 6.35 -6.56 4.76
CA GLY A 262 7.29 -7.22 3.84
C GLY A 262 6.54 -8.05 2.78
N SER A 263 7.25 -8.74 1.92
CA SER A 263 8.70 -9.03 1.91
C SER A 263 9.56 -8.01 1.15
N ALA A 264 8.99 -7.03 0.43
CA ALA A 264 9.80 -6.04 -0.28
C ALA A 264 10.57 -5.13 0.70
N VAL A 265 11.77 -4.72 0.27
CA VAL A 265 12.59 -3.71 0.94
C VAL A 265 12.77 -2.56 -0.04
N PHE A 266 12.72 -1.32 0.44
CA PHE A 266 12.97 -0.16 -0.42
C PHE A 266 14.11 0.70 0.11
N GLY A 267 14.78 1.39 -0.81
CA GLY A 267 15.79 2.42 -0.50
C GLY A 267 15.40 3.76 -1.11
N VAL A 268 15.71 4.83 -0.40
CA VAL A 268 15.59 6.22 -0.86
C VAL A 268 16.94 6.65 -1.43
N PHE A 269 16.95 7.18 -2.63
CA PHE A 269 18.18 7.57 -3.32
C PHE A 269 18.18 9.06 -3.67
N PRO A 270 19.39 9.69 -3.67
CA PRO A 270 19.53 11.11 -4.03
C PRO A 270 19.10 11.41 -5.48
N SER A 271 19.18 10.44 -6.38
CA SER A 271 18.79 10.61 -7.77
C SER A 271 18.30 9.33 -8.44
N PRO A 272 17.50 9.43 -9.52
CA PRO A 272 17.08 8.26 -10.29
C PRO A 272 18.25 7.51 -10.93
N ALA A 273 19.34 8.19 -11.26
CA ALA A 273 20.55 7.58 -11.85
C ALA A 273 21.22 6.65 -10.85
N LEU A 274 21.37 7.09 -9.58
CA LEU A 274 21.93 6.26 -8.51
C LEU A 274 21.02 5.07 -8.19
N ALA A 275 19.70 5.25 -8.14
CA ALA A 275 18.76 4.16 -7.96
C ALA A 275 18.86 3.09 -9.07
N ARG A 276 18.94 3.51 -10.35
CA ARG A 276 19.15 2.58 -11.47
C ARG A 276 20.46 1.83 -11.39
N ARG A 277 21.56 2.51 -11.05
CA ARG A 277 22.86 1.88 -10.86
C ARG A 277 22.81 0.85 -9.72
N ALA A 278 22.19 1.19 -8.60
CA ALA A 278 22.01 0.29 -7.46
C ALA A 278 21.19 -0.95 -7.81
N ALA A 279 20.16 -0.82 -8.66
CA ALA A 279 19.27 -1.93 -9.06
C ALA A 279 20.04 -3.10 -9.72
N VAL A 280 21.16 -2.82 -10.41
CA VAL A 280 22.01 -3.85 -11.03
C VAL A 280 22.62 -4.80 -9.99
N GLY A 281 22.79 -4.34 -8.75
CA GLY A 281 23.32 -5.13 -7.63
C GLY A 281 22.38 -6.21 -7.08
N PHE A 282 21.13 -6.31 -7.60
CA PHE A 282 20.12 -7.25 -7.12
C PHE A 282 19.58 -8.19 -8.22
N PRO A 283 20.47 -8.95 -8.93
CA PRO A 283 20.08 -9.73 -10.12
C PRO A 283 19.10 -10.88 -9.80
N SER A 284 19.10 -11.39 -8.57
CA SER A 284 18.22 -12.48 -8.13
C SER A 284 16.85 -12.02 -7.70
N ASP A 285 16.62 -10.72 -7.55
CA ASP A 285 15.41 -10.14 -7.02
C ASP A 285 14.67 -9.34 -8.11
N GLN A 286 13.40 -9.04 -7.91
CA GLN A 286 12.70 -8.07 -8.75
C GLN A 286 13.05 -6.66 -8.26
N THR A 287 13.42 -5.77 -9.17
CA THR A 287 13.79 -4.40 -8.85
C THR A 287 12.91 -3.41 -9.59
N PHE A 288 12.49 -2.34 -8.92
CA PHE A 288 11.66 -1.30 -9.50
C PHE A 288 12.19 0.07 -9.09
N VAL A 289 12.68 0.81 -10.07
CA VAL A 289 13.07 2.21 -9.87
C VAL A 289 11.84 3.08 -10.06
N CYS A 290 11.44 3.78 -9.03
CA CYS A 290 10.24 4.60 -9.00
C CYS A 290 10.47 5.89 -8.20
N GLU A 291 9.44 6.67 -7.98
CA GLU A 291 9.50 7.95 -7.28
C GLU A 291 8.28 8.15 -6.38
N THR A 292 8.41 9.02 -5.37
CA THR A 292 7.26 9.45 -4.57
C THR A 292 6.30 10.28 -5.42
N ILE A 293 4.99 10.12 -5.18
CA ILE A 293 3.93 10.86 -5.86
C ILE A 293 3.20 11.74 -4.86
N SER A 294 3.09 13.04 -5.15
CA SER A 294 2.27 13.99 -4.40
C SER A 294 0.78 13.68 -4.56
N ARG A 295 -0.05 14.15 -3.63
CA ARG A 295 -1.50 13.98 -3.71
C ARG A 295 -2.09 14.63 -4.95
N GLU A 296 -1.62 15.82 -5.31
CA GLU A 296 -2.09 16.52 -6.50
C GLU A 296 -1.76 15.71 -7.77
N ARG A 297 -0.52 15.21 -7.88
CA ARG A 297 -0.11 14.39 -9.02
C ARG A 297 -0.89 13.07 -9.06
N TYR A 298 -1.10 12.43 -7.92
CA TYR A 298 -1.94 11.22 -7.81
C TYR A 298 -3.34 11.47 -8.36
N LYS A 299 -4.00 12.52 -7.87
CA LYS A 299 -5.34 12.91 -8.34
C LYS A 299 -5.35 13.11 -9.85
N ARG A 300 -4.40 13.85 -10.41
CA ARG A 300 -4.31 14.03 -11.86
C ARG A 300 -4.21 12.70 -12.59
N LEU A 301 -3.29 11.82 -12.22
CA LEU A 301 -3.06 10.53 -12.88
C LEU A 301 -4.26 9.58 -12.78
N VAL A 302 -4.94 9.57 -11.64
CA VAL A 302 -6.12 8.73 -11.41
C VAL A 302 -7.39 9.38 -11.96
N GLN A 303 -7.51 10.72 -12.01
CA GLN A 303 -8.67 11.47 -12.47
C GLN A 303 -8.61 11.88 -13.94
N THR A 304 -7.44 12.16 -14.52
CA THR A 304 -7.28 12.53 -15.95
C THR A 304 -7.46 11.35 -16.89
N ALA A 305 -7.47 10.20 -16.38
CA ALA A 305 -8.11 9.14 -17.07
C ALA A 305 -9.67 9.39 -17.09
N LEU A 306 -10.24 10.57 -16.74
CA LEU A 306 -11.65 11.05 -16.88
C LEU A 306 -11.94 11.56 -18.28
#